data_ccee672f2789c4b68d0077f0c214a6fd
#
_entry.id   ccee672f2789c4b68d0077f0c214a6fd
#
_cell.length_a   1.000
_cell.length_b   1.000
_cell.length_c   1.000
_cell.angle_alpha   90.00
_cell.angle_beta   90.00
_cell.angle_gamma   90.00
#
_symmetry.space_group_name_H-M   'P 1'
#
loop_
_entity.id
_entity.type
_entity.pdbx_description
1 polymer ?
#
loop_
_entity_poly.entity_id
_entity_poly.type
_entity_poly.pdbx_seq_one_letter_code
_entity_poly.pdbx_strand_id
1 'polypeptide(L)'
;SEISSYKIIMGFKCGIVGLPNVGKSTLFNALTKSSIPAENFPFCTIEPNVGKVPLPDPRLIDLNKIVDTKKIIPASLDLVDIAGLVQGASQGEGLGNAFLSNIREMNALAHVVRCFDDDNVTHVDGSIDPVRDAEIINLELILADLETVSKRLVKCEKLIKTNDKDNKIEYDLLNKIKDNLDSGKLINLEDFNGEEQKIIKSFQLLSSKPTFYIANISDDSKSEKKLNELLEFAKKSGCIVIPTCIKIEQEIALLEDEERQE
;
A
#
# COMPACT_ATOMS: atom_id res chain seq x y z
N SER A 1 10.99 -30.63 26.60
CA SER A 1 11.53 -29.34 26.16
C SER A 1 10.71 -28.85 24.99
N GLU A 2 9.69 -28.05 25.28
CA GLU A 2 8.87 -27.37 24.27
C GLU A 2 9.64 -26.17 23.77
N ILE A 3 10.23 -26.30 22.59
CA ILE A 3 10.66 -25.14 21.82
C ILE A 3 9.38 -24.54 21.24
N SER A 4 8.86 -23.55 21.95
CA SER A 4 7.80 -22.68 21.44
C SER A 4 8.23 -22.19 20.07
N SER A 5 7.47 -22.57 19.05
CA SER A 5 7.63 -22.05 17.69
C SER A 5 7.37 -20.54 17.74
N TYR A 6 8.44 -19.77 17.86
CA TYR A 6 8.37 -18.33 17.61
C TYR A 6 7.89 -18.19 16.16
N LYS A 7 6.62 -17.81 16.02
CA LYS A 7 6.07 -17.36 14.76
C LYS A 7 6.94 -16.19 14.34
N ILE A 8 7.82 -16.42 13.35
CA ILE A 8 8.61 -15.34 12.75
C ILE A 8 7.59 -14.29 12.34
N ILE A 9 7.58 -13.15 13.00
CA ILE A 9 6.78 -12.01 12.61
C ILE A 9 7.33 -11.63 11.25
N MET A 10 6.61 -12.02 10.20
CA MET A 10 6.91 -11.58 8.84
C MET A 10 6.92 -10.06 8.87
N GLY A 11 7.99 -9.44 8.34
CA GLY A 11 8.16 -8.01 8.32
C GLY A 11 6.92 -7.32 7.72
N PHE A 12 6.65 -6.08 8.12
CA PHE A 12 5.55 -5.30 7.57
C PHE A 12 5.85 -4.97 6.11
N LYS A 13 5.00 -5.44 5.19
CA LYS A 13 5.13 -5.22 3.75
C LYS A 13 4.26 -4.06 3.30
N CYS A 14 4.84 -3.05 2.67
CA CYS A 14 4.14 -1.93 2.05
C CYS A 14 4.35 -1.96 0.54
N GLY A 15 3.26 -2.06 -0.21
CA GLY A 15 3.28 -2.00 -1.66
C GLY A 15 3.21 -0.57 -2.18
N ILE A 16 4.12 -0.18 -3.07
CA ILE A 16 4.06 1.09 -3.78
C ILE A 16 3.21 0.87 -5.04
N VAL A 17 2.07 1.55 -5.12
CA VAL A 17 1.13 1.47 -6.25
C VAL A 17 0.91 2.84 -6.89
N GLY A 18 0.35 2.87 -8.09
CA GLY A 18 0.02 4.10 -8.82
C GLY A 18 0.11 3.89 -10.33
N LEU A 19 -0.37 4.84 -11.11
CA LEU A 19 -0.30 4.82 -12.56
C LEU A 19 1.15 4.81 -13.09
N PRO A 20 1.38 4.46 -14.36
CA PRO A 20 2.70 4.63 -14.98
C PRO A 20 3.21 6.08 -14.91
N ASN A 21 4.51 6.25 -14.80
CA ASN A 21 5.21 7.56 -14.84
C ASN A 21 4.83 8.56 -13.72
N VAL A 22 4.30 8.10 -12.59
CA VAL A 22 4.00 8.96 -11.42
C VAL A 22 5.17 9.10 -10.44
N GLY A 23 6.28 8.34 -10.64
CA GLY A 23 7.47 8.40 -9.79
C GLY A 23 7.65 7.23 -8.82
N LYS A 24 6.90 6.12 -8.96
CA LYS A 24 6.99 4.94 -8.07
C LYS A 24 8.39 4.38 -7.92
N SER A 25 9.01 3.99 -9.03
CA SER A 25 10.35 3.37 -9.01
C SER A 25 11.43 4.37 -8.59
N THR A 26 11.22 5.67 -8.84
CA THR A 26 12.10 6.73 -8.34
C THR A 26 12.03 6.81 -6.82
N LEU A 27 10.83 6.82 -6.26
CA LEU A 27 10.61 6.77 -4.80
C LEU A 27 11.20 5.51 -4.17
N PHE A 28 10.91 4.35 -4.75
CA PHE A 28 11.46 3.08 -4.29
C PHE A 28 12.99 3.11 -4.25
N ASN A 29 13.63 3.59 -5.32
CA ASN A 29 15.08 3.70 -5.39
C ASN A 29 15.65 4.71 -4.37
N ALA A 30 14.99 5.86 -4.16
CA ALA A 30 15.42 6.84 -3.17
C ALA A 30 15.38 6.25 -1.76
N LEU A 31 14.29 5.59 -1.39
CA LEU A 31 14.13 4.99 -0.07
C LEU A 31 15.05 3.78 0.18
N THR A 32 15.31 2.97 -0.85
CA THR A 32 16.13 1.76 -0.71
C THR A 32 17.63 2.03 -0.85
N LYS A 33 18.06 3.05 -1.61
CA LYS A 33 19.47 3.43 -1.72
C LYS A 33 19.99 4.12 -0.46
N SER A 34 19.16 4.91 0.20
CA SER A 34 19.48 5.53 1.48
C SER A 34 19.49 4.53 2.64
N SER A 35 19.18 3.27 2.39
CA SER A 35 19.09 2.21 3.39
C SER A 35 20.43 1.51 3.58
N ILE A 36 20.67 1.00 4.81
CA ILE A 36 21.81 0.13 5.11
C ILE A 36 21.73 -1.10 4.19
N PRO A 37 22.85 -1.55 3.60
CA PRO A 37 22.86 -2.73 2.72
C PRO A 37 22.12 -3.91 3.34
N ALA A 38 21.30 -4.60 2.55
CA ALA A 38 20.48 -5.72 2.99
C ALA A 38 21.27 -6.84 3.68
N GLU A 39 22.55 -6.95 3.37
CA GLU A 39 23.53 -7.89 3.98
C GLU A 39 23.66 -7.72 5.50
N ASN A 40 23.30 -6.57 6.04
CA ASN A 40 23.35 -6.30 7.49
C ASN A 40 22.12 -6.80 8.26
N PHE A 41 21.08 -7.24 7.56
CA PHE A 41 19.89 -7.84 8.19
C PHE A 41 19.99 -9.37 8.15
N PRO A 42 19.88 -10.07 9.28
CA PRO A 42 19.84 -11.52 9.30
C PRO A 42 18.59 -12.02 8.56
N PHE A 43 18.74 -13.06 7.75
CA PHE A 43 17.66 -13.73 6.97
C PHE A 43 17.04 -12.89 5.85
N CYS A 44 17.81 -12.03 5.20
CA CYS A 44 17.33 -11.24 4.07
C CYS A 44 17.44 -12.04 2.77
N THR A 45 16.32 -12.33 2.15
CA THR A 45 16.26 -12.83 0.75
C THR A 45 16.22 -11.62 -0.16
N ILE A 46 17.11 -11.54 -1.15
CA ILE A 46 17.11 -10.49 -2.17
C ILE A 46 16.08 -10.90 -3.22
N GLU A 47 14.91 -10.29 -3.19
CA GLU A 47 13.90 -10.45 -4.25
C GLU A 47 13.91 -9.21 -5.14
N PRO A 48 13.76 -9.35 -6.47
CA PRO A 48 13.64 -8.21 -7.35
C PRO A 48 12.42 -7.36 -6.96
N ASN A 49 12.58 -6.03 -6.97
CA ASN A 49 11.55 -5.06 -6.59
C ASN A 49 11.11 -5.08 -5.10
N VAL A 50 11.87 -5.74 -4.23
CA VAL A 50 11.67 -5.69 -2.77
C VAL A 50 12.89 -5.03 -2.13
N GLY A 51 12.64 -3.95 -1.39
CA GLY A 51 13.66 -3.20 -0.66
C GLY A 51 13.36 -3.21 0.84
N LYS A 52 14.38 -3.44 1.66
CA LYS A 52 14.24 -3.37 3.11
C LYS A 52 14.71 -2.01 3.61
N VAL A 53 13.81 -1.27 4.25
CA VAL A 53 14.06 0.07 4.79
C VAL A 53 14.03 0.00 6.31
N PRO A 54 15.14 0.34 7.01
CA PRO A 54 15.15 0.41 8.46
C PRO A 54 14.32 1.61 8.94
N LEU A 55 13.63 1.43 10.05
CA LEU A 55 12.92 2.50 10.73
C LEU A 55 13.84 3.14 11.76
N PRO A 56 14.26 4.40 11.59
CA PRO A 56 15.07 5.09 12.57
C PRO A 56 14.33 5.19 13.91
N ASP A 57 14.93 4.70 14.98
CA ASP A 57 14.36 4.82 16.33
C ASP A 57 15.46 5.27 17.31
N PRO A 58 15.47 6.55 17.71
CA PRO A 58 16.49 7.09 18.62
C PRO A 58 16.49 6.39 19.99
N ARG A 59 15.37 5.80 20.40
CA ARG A 59 15.27 5.07 21.67
C ARG A 59 16.21 3.86 21.70
N LEU A 60 16.51 3.26 20.55
CA LEU A 60 17.46 2.14 20.47
C LEU A 60 18.87 2.57 20.82
N ILE A 61 19.26 3.80 20.42
CA ILE A 61 20.57 4.37 20.76
C ILE A 61 20.67 4.60 22.26
N ASP A 62 19.62 5.15 22.87
CA ASP A 62 19.61 5.41 24.32
C ASP A 62 19.59 4.11 25.14
N LEU A 63 18.83 3.10 24.70
CA LEU A 63 18.84 1.79 25.31
C LEU A 63 20.22 1.13 25.22
N ASN A 64 20.92 1.28 24.09
CA ASN A 64 22.23 0.70 23.90
C ASN A 64 23.28 1.32 24.85
N LYS A 65 23.13 2.60 25.20
CA LYS A 65 24.01 3.24 26.24
C LYS A 65 23.85 2.61 27.61
N ILE A 66 22.70 2.02 27.91
CA ILE A 66 22.39 1.40 29.21
C ILE A 66 22.81 -0.06 29.22
N VAL A 67 22.60 -0.82 28.15
CA VAL A 67 22.74 -2.28 28.12
C VAL A 67 24.02 -2.74 27.41
N ASP A 68 24.72 -1.87 26.69
CA ASP A 68 25.97 -2.15 25.94
C ASP A 68 25.84 -3.42 25.06
N THR A 69 24.98 -3.36 24.04
CA THR A 69 24.77 -4.48 23.15
C THR A 69 25.77 -4.48 21.98
N LYS A 70 26.15 -5.66 21.51
CA LYS A 70 27.09 -5.81 20.38
C LYS A 70 26.53 -5.26 19.04
N LYS A 71 25.20 -5.18 18.88
CA LYS A 71 24.56 -4.74 17.66
C LYS A 71 23.17 -4.17 17.98
N ILE A 72 22.84 -3.04 17.35
CA ILE A 72 21.50 -2.46 17.34
C ILE A 72 20.82 -2.91 16.04
N ILE A 73 19.65 -3.53 16.14
CA ILE A 73 18.85 -3.96 14.99
C ILE A 73 17.52 -3.21 15.03
N PRO A 74 17.32 -2.19 14.20
CA PRO A 74 16.06 -1.48 14.12
C PRO A 74 14.97 -2.36 13.50
N ALA A 75 13.70 -2.01 13.74
CA ALA A 75 12.60 -2.54 12.96
C ALA A 75 12.79 -2.14 11.49
N SER A 76 12.27 -2.94 10.58
CA SER A 76 12.36 -2.67 9.14
C SER A 76 11.01 -2.82 8.45
N LEU A 77 10.84 -2.05 7.39
CA LEU A 77 9.72 -2.11 6.47
C LEU A 77 10.21 -2.77 5.18
N ASP A 78 9.48 -3.75 4.68
CA ASP A 78 9.68 -4.30 3.35
C ASP A 78 8.86 -3.48 2.36
N LEU A 79 9.53 -2.67 1.53
CA LEU A 79 8.91 -1.94 0.42
C LEU A 79 8.90 -2.80 -0.83
N VAL A 80 7.78 -2.83 -1.52
CA VAL A 80 7.62 -3.59 -2.76
C VAL A 80 7.20 -2.63 -3.87
N ASP A 81 8.05 -2.46 -4.89
CA ASP A 81 7.66 -1.72 -6.11
C ASP A 81 6.76 -2.60 -6.95
N ILE A 82 5.47 -2.34 -6.86
CA ILE A 82 4.47 -3.08 -7.63
C ILE A 82 4.35 -2.43 -9.00
N ALA A 83 4.70 -3.18 -10.05
CA ALA A 83 4.63 -2.69 -11.43
C ALA A 83 3.29 -2.01 -11.71
N GLY A 84 3.34 -0.86 -12.41
CA GLY A 84 2.19 0.02 -12.56
C GLY A 84 0.96 -0.68 -13.11
N LEU A 85 -0.19 -0.34 -12.55
CA LEU A 85 -1.49 -0.78 -13.01
C LEU A 85 -1.74 -0.24 -14.42
N VAL A 86 -2.15 -1.11 -15.32
CA VAL A 86 -2.73 -0.72 -16.60
C VAL A 86 -4.24 -0.79 -16.40
N GLN A 87 -4.97 0.21 -16.85
CA GLN A 87 -6.44 0.24 -16.83
C GLN A 87 -7.01 -1.07 -17.42
N GLY A 88 -7.96 -1.70 -16.74
CA GLY A 88 -8.51 -3.00 -17.12
C GLY A 88 -7.80 -4.21 -16.50
N ALA A 89 -6.94 -4.01 -15.51
CA ALA A 89 -6.24 -5.10 -14.81
C ALA A 89 -7.20 -6.11 -14.16
N SER A 90 -8.37 -5.67 -13.74
CA SER A 90 -9.42 -6.53 -13.16
C SER A 90 -10.13 -7.40 -14.19
N GLN A 91 -10.05 -7.08 -15.49
CA GLN A 91 -10.71 -7.83 -16.56
C GLN A 91 -9.93 -9.08 -17.04
N GLY A 92 -8.82 -9.41 -16.39
CA GLY A 92 -8.30 -10.78 -16.40
C GLY A 92 -7.26 -11.13 -17.47
N GLU A 93 -6.66 -10.18 -18.17
CA GLU A 93 -5.57 -10.49 -19.08
C GLU A 93 -4.18 -10.37 -18.42
N GLY A 94 -3.61 -11.51 -18.03
CA GLY A 94 -2.18 -11.73 -17.72
C GLY A 94 -1.55 -10.84 -16.63
N LEU A 95 -1.10 -9.65 -16.99
CA LEU A 95 -0.37 -8.74 -16.10
C LEU A 95 -1.21 -8.18 -14.94
N GLY A 96 -2.52 -7.99 -15.15
CA GLY A 96 -3.44 -7.50 -14.12
C GLY A 96 -3.60 -8.46 -12.95
N ASN A 97 -3.69 -9.76 -13.21
CA ASN A 97 -3.80 -10.78 -12.16
C ASN A 97 -2.54 -10.88 -11.30
N ALA A 98 -1.35 -10.72 -11.90
CA ALA A 98 -0.08 -10.68 -11.17
C ALA A 98 0.00 -9.45 -10.26
N PHE A 99 -0.41 -8.29 -10.75
CA PHE A 99 -0.50 -7.05 -9.98
C PHE A 99 -1.41 -7.19 -8.75
N LEU A 100 -2.64 -7.68 -8.95
CA LEU A 100 -3.61 -7.88 -7.86
C LEU A 100 -3.14 -8.94 -6.87
N SER A 101 -2.44 -9.98 -7.32
CA SER A 101 -1.84 -10.99 -6.45
C SER A 101 -0.75 -10.39 -5.56
N ASN A 102 0.12 -9.55 -6.11
CA ASN A 102 1.15 -8.87 -5.33
C ASN A 102 0.52 -7.97 -4.25
N ILE A 103 -0.54 -7.21 -4.60
CA ILE A 103 -1.25 -6.39 -3.60
C ILE A 103 -1.83 -7.24 -2.48
N ARG A 104 -2.33 -8.46 -2.74
CA ARG A 104 -2.90 -9.33 -1.68
C ARG A 104 -1.90 -9.61 -0.57
N GLU A 105 -0.63 -9.72 -0.87
CA GLU A 105 0.43 -10.00 0.09
C GLU A 105 0.86 -8.79 0.93
N MET A 106 0.45 -7.57 0.55
CA MET A 106 0.83 -6.35 1.26
C MET A 106 -0.01 -6.14 2.53
N ASN A 107 0.61 -5.52 3.53
CA ASN A 107 -0.06 -5.09 4.76
C ASN A 107 -0.67 -3.69 4.61
N ALA A 108 -0.07 -2.84 3.79
CA ALA A 108 -0.55 -1.50 3.46
C ALA A 108 -0.13 -1.11 2.05
N LEU A 109 -0.74 -0.05 1.51
CA LEU A 109 -0.44 0.50 0.19
C LEU A 109 -0.01 1.96 0.31
N ALA A 110 1.13 2.28 -0.31
CA ALA A 110 1.58 3.64 -0.58
C ALA A 110 1.19 4.00 -2.01
N HIS A 111 0.14 4.78 -2.17
CA HIS A 111 -0.39 5.14 -3.47
C HIS A 111 0.25 6.44 -3.96
N VAL A 112 1.18 6.34 -4.91
CA VAL A 112 1.87 7.49 -5.50
C VAL A 112 0.99 8.12 -6.55
N VAL A 113 0.73 9.42 -6.39
CA VAL A 113 -0.10 10.22 -7.29
C VAL A 113 0.72 11.42 -7.78
N ARG A 114 0.69 11.65 -9.09
CA ARG A 114 1.40 12.77 -9.71
C ARG A 114 0.61 14.06 -9.54
N CYS A 115 1.23 15.05 -8.91
CA CYS A 115 0.67 16.39 -8.70
C CYS A 115 1.49 17.50 -9.38
N PHE A 116 2.41 17.18 -10.27
CA PHE A 116 3.29 18.15 -10.96
C PHE A 116 3.15 18.04 -12.48
N ASP A 117 3.38 19.16 -13.19
CA ASP A 117 3.47 19.19 -14.65
C ASP A 117 4.93 19.03 -15.08
N ASP A 118 5.19 18.18 -16.07
CA ASP A 118 6.49 18.03 -16.74
C ASP A 118 6.24 17.56 -18.17
N ASP A 119 6.60 18.42 -19.12
CA ASP A 119 6.38 18.17 -20.56
C ASP A 119 7.23 17.00 -21.10
N ASN A 120 8.29 16.62 -20.38
CA ASN A 120 9.16 15.50 -20.75
C ASN A 120 8.62 14.14 -20.26
N VAL A 121 7.61 14.14 -19.40
CA VAL A 121 7.03 12.93 -18.81
C VAL A 121 5.59 12.77 -19.29
N THR A 122 5.37 11.85 -20.21
CA THR A 122 4.04 11.57 -20.77
C THR A 122 3.10 11.05 -19.69
N HIS A 123 1.90 11.64 -19.58
CA HIS A 123 0.81 11.10 -18.77
C HIS A 123 -0.05 10.15 -19.61
N VAL A 124 -0.54 9.07 -18.99
CA VAL A 124 -1.32 8.02 -19.69
C VAL A 124 -2.59 8.60 -20.33
N ASP A 125 -3.27 9.54 -19.64
CA ASP A 125 -4.51 10.16 -20.09
C ASP A 125 -4.35 11.57 -20.67
N GLY A 126 -3.12 12.00 -20.98
CA GLY A 126 -2.83 13.28 -21.61
C GLY A 126 -3.00 14.52 -20.72
N SER A 127 -3.61 14.41 -19.56
CA SER A 127 -3.75 15.48 -18.55
C SER A 127 -3.52 14.95 -17.15
N ILE A 128 -2.95 15.79 -16.26
CA ILE A 128 -2.67 15.43 -14.89
C ILE A 128 -3.85 15.82 -14.02
N ASP A 129 -4.53 14.81 -13.48
CA ASP A 129 -5.65 14.93 -12.56
C ASP A 129 -5.45 13.93 -11.42
N PRO A 130 -4.96 14.39 -10.25
CA PRO A 130 -4.60 13.50 -9.14
C PRO A 130 -5.80 12.77 -8.54
N VAL A 131 -6.99 13.36 -8.58
CA VAL A 131 -8.21 12.72 -8.06
C VAL A 131 -8.64 11.59 -9.00
N ARG A 132 -8.74 11.85 -10.29
CA ARG A 132 -9.05 10.84 -11.31
C ARG A 132 -8.03 9.69 -11.26
N ASP A 133 -6.75 9.99 -11.17
CA ASP A 133 -5.69 8.99 -11.14
C ASP A 133 -5.78 8.10 -9.89
N ALA A 134 -6.15 8.69 -8.74
CA ALA A 134 -6.43 7.95 -7.52
C ALA A 134 -7.68 7.07 -7.65
N GLU A 135 -8.75 7.59 -8.25
CA GLU A 135 -10.01 6.85 -8.46
C GLU A 135 -9.84 5.67 -9.40
N ILE A 136 -8.99 5.76 -10.44
CA ILE A 136 -8.71 4.64 -11.35
C ILE A 136 -8.17 3.44 -10.58
N ILE A 137 -7.16 3.64 -9.71
CA ILE A 137 -6.60 2.57 -8.90
C ILE A 137 -7.65 2.01 -7.92
N ASN A 138 -8.37 2.89 -7.23
CA ASN A 138 -9.40 2.48 -6.29
C ASN A 138 -10.48 1.64 -6.97
N LEU A 139 -10.91 2.02 -8.18
CA LEU A 139 -11.90 1.29 -8.95
C LEU A 139 -11.41 -0.13 -9.32
N GLU A 140 -10.16 -0.27 -9.73
CA GLU A 140 -9.61 -1.59 -10.06
C GLU A 140 -9.57 -2.53 -8.83
N LEU A 141 -9.23 -1.99 -7.65
CA LEU A 141 -9.29 -2.75 -6.40
C LEU A 141 -10.71 -3.17 -6.05
N ILE A 142 -11.68 -2.26 -6.22
CA ILE A 142 -13.09 -2.50 -5.98
C ILE A 142 -13.64 -3.58 -6.92
N LEU A 143 -13.33 -3.50 -8.22
CA LEU A 143 -13.80 -4.47 -9.21
C LEU A 143 -13.25 -5.87 -8.94
N ALA A 144 -11.98 -5.99 -8.57
CA ALA A 144 -11.37 -7.26 -8.19
C ALA A 144 -12.01 -7.87 -6.92
N ASP A 145 -12.36 -7.02 -5.96
CA ASP A 145 -13.04 -7.45 -4.74
C ASP A 145 -14.50 -7.83 -4.99
N LEU A 146 -15.21 -7.12 -5.87
CA LEU A 146 -16.56 -7.49 -6.29
C LEU A 146 -16.60 -8.89 -6.90
N GLU A 147 -15.63 -9.24 -7.72
CA GLU A 147 -15.51 -10.59 -8.28
C GLU A 147 -15.29 -11.63 -7.17
N THR A 148 -14.40 -11.32 -6.22
CA THR A 148 -14.08 -12.19 -5.08
C THR A 148 -15.30 -12.41 -4.18
N VAL A 149 -15.99 -11.31 -3.82
CA VAL A 149 -17.19 -11.32 -2.96
C VAL A 149 -18.34 -12.04 -3.66
N SER A 150 -18.57 -11.79 -4.94
CA SER A 150 -19.65 -12.43 -5.71
C SER A 150 -19.46 -13.95 -5.79
N LYS A 151 -18.24 -14.43 -6.06
CA LYS A 151 -17.90 -15.85 -6.05
C LYS A 151 -18.14 -16.49 -4.66
N ARG A 152 -17.85 -15.76 -3.59
CA ARG A 152 -18.02 -16.23 -2.21
C ARG A 152 -19.48 -16.26 -1.81
N LEU A 153 -20.28 -15.26 -2.20
CA LEU A 153 -21.74 -15.22 -1.99
C LEU A 153 -22.43 -16.44 -2.58
N VAL A 154 -22.12 -16.80 -3.82
CA VAL A 154 -22.68 -18.01 -4.48
C VAL A 154 -22.38 -19.29 -3.69
N LYS A 155 -21.20 -19.39 -3.05
CA LYS A 155 -20.86 -20.52 -2.18
C LYS A 155 -21.67 -20.49 -0.88
N CYS A 156 -21.76 -19.33 -0.22
CA CYS A 156 -22.51 -19.15 1.01
C CYS A 156 -24.02 -19.44 0.84
N GLU A 157 -24.64 -19.03 -0.27
CA GLU A 157 -26.05 -19.33 -0.59
C GLU A 157 -26.36 -20.83 -0.58
N LYS A 158 -25.42 -21.65 -1.02
CA LYS A 158 -25.58 -23.12 -0.98
C LYS A 158 -25.49 -23.68 0.44
N LEU A 159 -24.65 -23.05 1.29
CA LEU A 159 -24.39 -23.51 2.66
C LEU A 159 -25.48 -23.03 3.65
N ILE A 160 -26.09 -21.88 3.43
CA ILE A 160 -27.20 -21.38 4.28
C ILE A 160 -28.37 -22.37 4.34
N LYS A 161 -28.59 -23.16 3.30
CA LYS A 161 -29.61 -24.20 3.28
C LYS A 161 -29.43 -25.28 4.37
N THR A 162 -28.22 -25.34 4.96
CA THR A 162 -27.90 -26.28 6.06
C THR A 162 -28.20 -25.74 7.46
N ASN A 163 -28.76 -24.52 7.57
CA ASN A 163 -29.21 -23.89 8.83
C ASN A 163 -28.06 -23.57 9.83
N ASP A 164 -26.83 -23.37 9.34
CA ASP A 164 -25.67 -22.99 10.13
C ASP A 164 -25.66 -21.46 10.36
N LYS A 165 -25.59 -21.05 11.64
CA LYS A 165 -25.59 -19.64 12.04
C LYS A 165 -24.37 -18.87 11.52
N ASP A 166 -23.22 -19.50 11.48
CA ASP A 166 -21.96 -18.85 11.05
C ASP A 166 -22.02 -18.52 9.55
N ASN A 167 -22.58 -19.42 8.74
CA ASN A 167 -22.80 -19.19 7.31
C ASN A 167 -23.77 -18.03 7.04
N LYS A 168 -24.76 -17.83 7.92
CA LYS A 168 -25.69 -16.70 7.80
C LYS A 168 -25.01 -15.36 8.10
N ILE A 169 -24.18 -15.31 9.14
CA ILE A 169 -23.42 -14.11 9.51
C ILE A 169 -22.47 -13.73 8.36
N GLU A 170 -21.75 -14.72 7.81
CA GLU A 170 -20.86 -14.47 6.67
C GLU A 170 -21.63 -13.97 5.45
N TYR A 171 -22.79 -14.53 5.15
CA TYR A 171 -23.62 -14.12 4.02
C TYR A 171 -24.11 -12.66 4.14
N ASP A 172 -24.65 -12.32 5.31
CA ASP A 172 -25.15 -10.96 5.59
C ASP A 172 -24.00 -9.95 5.49
N LEU A 173 -22.82 -10.30 5.99
CA LEU A 173 -21.62 -9.48 5.92
C LEU A 173 -21.14 -9.30 4.48
N LEU A 174 -21.12 -10.37 3.67
CA LEU A 174 -20.73 -10.30 2.25
C LEU A 174 -21.68 -9.42 1.44
N ASN A 175 -23.00 -9.44 1.73
CA ASN A 175 -23.96 -8.53 1.09
C ASN A 175 -23.67 -7.08 1.46
N LYS A 176 -23.44 -6.77 2.74
CA LYS A 176 -23.06 -5.43 3.20
C LYS A 176 -21.79 -4.92 2.51
N ILE A 177 -20.78 -5.79 2.36
CA ILE A 177 -19.54 -5.48 1.65
C ILE A 177 -19.85 -5.22 0.17
N LYS A 178 -20.62 -6.08 -0.46
CA LYS A 178 -21.00 -5.94 -1.86
C LYS A 178 -21.71 -4.62 -2.14
N ASP A 179 -22.65 -4.22 -1.30
CA ASP A 179 -23.38 -2.95 -1.43
C ASP A 179 -22.42 -1.74 -1.36
N ASN A 180 -21.41 -1.78 -0.46
CA ASN A 180 -20.38 -0.74 -0.41
C ASN A 180 -19.55 -0.69 -1.69
N LEU A 181 -19.08 -1.84 -2.17
CA LEU A 181 -18.28 -1.93 -3.40
C LEU A 181 -19.08 -1.52 -4.64
N ASP A 182 -20.34 -1.94 -4.76
CA ASP A 182 -21.24 -1.54 -5.86
C ASP A 182 -21.51 -0.02 -5.88
N SER A 183 -21.43 0.63 -4.70
CA SER A 183 -21.50 2.09 -4.58
C SER A 183 -20.18 2.82 -4.82
N GLY A 184 -19.13 2.10 -5.24
CA GLY A 184 -17.81 2.66 -5.51
C GLY A 184 -17.00 3.03 -4.26
N LYS A 185 -17.32 2.46 -3.09
CA LYS A 185 -16.63 2.74 -1.83
C LYS A 185 -15.61 1.66 -1.50
N LEU A 186 -14.42 2.08 -1.09
CA LEU A 186 -13.45 1.20 -0.46
C LEU A 186 -13.99 0.68 0.87
N ILE A 187 -13.53 -0.48 1.30
CA ILE A 187 -13.95 -1.09 2.56
C ILE A 187 -13.14 -0.51 3.71
N ASN A 188 -13.77 0.34 4.50
CA ASN A 188 -13.18 0.81 5.75
C ASN A 188 -13.53 -0.15 6.88
N LEU A 189 -12.51 -0.77 7.50
CA LEU A 189 -12.71 -1.72 8.58
C LEU A 189 -13.33 -1.10 9.83
N GLU A 190 -13.20 0.21 10.02
CA GLU A 190 -13.79 0.93 11.16
C GLU A 190 -15.33 0.99 11.10
N ASP A 191 -15.93 0.79 9.92
CA ASP A 191 -17.39 0.74 9.75
C ASP A 191 -18.00 -0.60 10.21
N PHE A 192 -17.17 -1.52 10.69
CA PHE A 192 -17.54 -2.87 11.09
C PHE A 192 -17.13 -3.16 12.54
N ASN A 193 -17.91 -3.97 13.24
CA ASN A 193 -17.56 -4.39 14.60
C ASN A 193 -16.36 -5.36 14.63
N GLY A 194 -15.78 -5.60 15.82
CA GLY A 194 -14.54 -6.37 15.94
C GLY A 194 -14.63 -7.83 15.47
N GLU A 195 -15.81 -8.46 15.49
CA GLU A 195 -16.02 -9.81 14.95
C GLU A 195 -16.11 -9.78 13.43
N GLU A 196 -16.89 -8.85 12.87
CA GLU A 196 -16.96 -8.61 11.44
C GLU A 196 -15.58 -8.31 10.84
N GLN A 197 -14.77 -7.46 11.51
CA GLN A 197 -13.41 -7.15 11.04
C GLN A 197 -12.53 -8.40 10.94
N LYS A 198 -12.63 -9.35 11.87
CA LYS A 198 -11.87 -10.61 11.81
C LYS A 198 -12.28 -11.44 10.58
N ILE A 199 -13.59 -11.50 10.31
CA ILE A 199 -14.11 -12.21 9.14
C ILE A 199 -13.66 -11.52 7.84
N ILE A 200 -13.79 -10.19 7.75
CA ILE A 200 -13.36 -9.41 6.57
C ILE A 200 -11.86 -9.60 6.28
N LYS A 201 -11.02 -9.58 7.32
CA LYS A 201 -9.58 -9.84 7.17
C LYS A 201 -9.29 -11.21 6.56
N SER A 202 -10.12 -12.22 6.84
CA SER A 202 -9.99 -13.56 6.25
C SER A 202 -10.31 -13.58 4.75
N PHE A 203 -11.06 -12.61 4.24
CA PHE A 203 -11.39 -12.49 2.82
C PHE A 203 -10.23 -11.93 1.98
N GLN A 204 -9.25 -11.29 2.63
CA GLN A 204 -8.09 -10.68 1.98
C GLN A 204 -8.48 -9.69 0.88
N LEU A 205 -9.49 -8.87 1.14
CA LEU A 205 -9.95 -7.85 0.20
C LEU A 205 -8.86 -6.81 -0.03
N LEU A 206 -8.70 -6.41 -1.28
CA LEU A 206 -7.70 -5.42 -1.71
C LEU A 206 -8.11 -4.02 -1.28
N SER A 207 -9.39 -3.68 -1.42
CA SER A 207 -9.97 -2.40 -1.04
C SER A 207 -10.04 -2.16 0.47
N SER A 208 -9.83 -3.21 1.30
CA SER A 208 -9.80 -3.09 2.76
C SER A 208 -8.41 -2.84 3.32
N LYS A 209 -7.38 -2.78 2.48
CA LYS A 209 -6.00 -2.55 2.94
C LYS A 209 -5.81 -1.08 3.34
N PRO A 210 -5.13 -0.82 4.47
CA PRO A 210 -4.74 0.53 4.82
C PRO A 210 -3.98 1.19 3.66
N THR A 211 -4.46 2.34 3.22
CA THR A 211 -3.88 3.07 2.08
C THR A 211 -3.61 4.50 2.49
N PHE A 212 -2.46 5.04 2.08
CA PHE A 212 -2.13 6.44 2.17
C PHE A 212 -1.59 6.93 0.82
N TYR A 213 -1.79 8.22 0.55
CA TYR A 213 -1.35 8.82 -0.71
C TYR A 213 0.03 9.48 -0.53
N ILE A 214 0.90 9.29 -1.51
CA ILE A 214 2.13 10.08 -1.67
C ILE A 214 1.90 11.00 -2.85
N ALA A 215 1.67 12.28 -2.55
CA ALA A 215 1.53 13.30 -3.58
C ALA A 215 2.90 13.71 -4.09
N ASN A 216 3.27 13.26 -5.29
CA ASN A 216 4.52 13.67 -5.92
C ASN A 216 4.35 15.08 -6.48
N ILE A 217 4.97 16.05 -5.80
CA ILE A 217 4.86 17.48 -6.08
C ILE A 217 6.15 18.04 -6.70
N SER A 218 6.04 19.20 -7.31
CA SER A 218 7.15 20.10 -7.65
C SER A 218 6.97 21.42 -6.90
N ASP A 219 8.02 22.24 -6.88
CA ASP A 219 8.01 23.55 -6.21
C ASP A 219 7.38 24.62 -7.14
N ASP A 220 6.08 24.47 -7.41
CA ASP A 220 5.33 25.43 -8.22
C ASP A 220 3.86 25.53 -7.76
N SER A 221 3.22 26.66 -8.08
CA SER A 221 1.83 26.94 -7.69
C SER A 221 0.78 26.01 -8.32
N LYS A 222 1.07 25.40 -9.47
CA LYS A 222 0.15 24.46 -10.11
C LYS A 222 0.14 23.14 -9.37
N SER A 223 1.30 22.73 -8.87
CA SER A 223 1.45 21.55 -8.04
C SER A 223 0.70 21.71 -6.71
N GLU A 224 0.76 22.87 -6.09
CA GLU A 224 0.02 23.18 -4.86
C GLU A 224 -1.50 23.07 -5.04
N LYS A 225 -2.04 23.55 -6.15
CA LYS A 225 -3.48 23.41 -6.46
C LYS A 225 -3.88 21.94 -6.56
N LYS A 226 -3.13 21.14 -7.29
CA LYS A 226 -3.39 19.69 -7.46
C LYS A 226 -3.24 18.92 -6.14
N LEU A 227 -2.28 19.32 -5.31
CA LEU A 227 -2.15 18.77 -3.96
C LEU A 227 -3.39 19.04 -3.12
N ASN A 228 -3.93 20.27 -3.15
CA ASN A 228 -5.14 20.63 -2.39
C ASN A 228 -6.36 19.81 -2.87
N GLU A 229 -6.51 19.57 -4.17
CA GLU A 229 -7.57 18.72 -4.72
C GLU A 229 -7.46 17.28 -4.18
N LEU A 230 -6.25 16.72 -4.13
CA LEU A 230 -6.01 15.38 -3.57
C LEU A 230 -6.24 15.33 -2.06
N LEU A 231 -5.86 16.38 -1.31
CA LEU A 231 -6.10 16.48 0.13
C LEU A 231 -7.60 16.45 0.45
N GLU A 232 -8.41 17.22 -0.28
CA GLU A 232 -9.86 17.23 -0.09
C GLU A 232 -10.51 15.88 -0.49
N PHE A 233 -9.99 15.22 -1.52
CA PHE A 233 -10.42 13.88 -1.89
C PHE A 233 -10.10 12.86 -0.79
N ALA A 234 -8.85 12.82 -0.33
CA ALA A 234 -8.39 11.87 0.68
C ALA A 234 -9.10 12.06 2.04
N LYS A 235 -9.42 13.30 2.40
CA LYS A 235 -10.17 13.62 3.62
C LYS A 235 -11.54 12.94 3.67
N LYS A 236 -12.23 12.81 2.54
CA LYS A 236 -13.53 12.14 2.45
C LYS A 236 -13.46 10.65 2.78
N SER A 237 -12.33 10.01 2.49
CA SER A 237 -12.07 8.59 2.76
C SER A 237 -11.23 8.34 4.01
N GLY A 238 -10.89 9.39 4.77
CA GLY A 238 -10.05 9.28 5.97
C GLY A 238 -8.59 8.90 5.69
N CYS A 239 -8.14 9.00 4.43
CA CYS A 239 -6.78 8.67 4.04
C CYS A 239 -5.80 9.82 4.32
N ILE A 240 -4.57 9.47 4.67
CA ILE A 240 -3.46 10.41 4.85
C ILE A 240 -2.85 10.74 3.49
N VAL A 241 -2.44 11.99 3.28
CA VAL A 241 -1.64 12.42 2.13
C VAL A 241 -0.29 12.94 2.63
N ILE A 242 0.78 12.44 2.03
CA ILE A 242 2.16 12.86 2.30
C ILE A 242 2.67 13.59 1.04
N PRO A 243 2.77 14.92 1.05
CA PRO A 243 3.38 15.64 -0.05
C PRO A 243 4.89 15.40 -0.06
N THR A 244 5.43 15.04 -1.22
CA THR A 244 6.85 14.69 -1.35
C THR A 244 7.33 15.10 -2.74
N CYS A 245 8.41 15.88 -2.81
CA CYS A 245 9.13 16.09 -4.06
C CYS A 245 10.09 14.92 -4.29
N ILE A 246 9.62 13.88 -4.97
CA ILE A 246 10.40 12.62 -5.15
C ILE A 246 11.73 12.89 -5.87
N LYS A 247 11.80 13.89 -6.74
CA LYS A 247 13.03 14.29 -7.41
C LYS A 247 14.09 14.78 -6.42
N ILE A 248 13.70 15.64 -5.48
CA ILE A 248 14.58 16.15 -4.42
C ILE A 248 15.01 15.00 -3.50
N GLU A 249 14.07 14.15 -3.09
CA GLU A 249 14.40 12.99 -2.27
C GLU A 249 15.40 12.04 -2.94
N GLN A 250 15.30 11.88 -4.27
CA GLN A 250 16.27 11.09 -5.03
C GLN A 250 17.65 11.75 -5.06
N GLU A 251 17.72 13.06 -5.17
CA GLU A 251 18.98 13.82 -5.14
C GLU A 251 19.63 13.73 -3.76
N ILE A 252 18.85 13.93 -2.69
CA ILE A 252 19.31 13.80 -1.29
C ILE A 252 19.80 12.36 -1.00
N ALA A 253 19.13 11.35 -1.54
CA ALA A 253 19.55 9.95 -1.35
C ALA A 253 20.91 9.61 -1.98
N LEU A 254 21.45 10.47 -2.85
CA LEU A 254 22.77 10.32 -3.48
C LEU A 254 23.88 11.05 -2.73
N LEU A 255 23.54 11.92 -1.76
CA LEU A 255 24.51 12.66 -0.96
C LEU A 255 25.15 11.75 0.10
N GLU A 256 26.38 12.08 0.49
CA GLU A 256 27.05 11.46 1.63
C GLU A 256 26.34 11.84 2.95
N ASP A 257 26.52 11.01 3.99
CA ASP A 257 25.79 11.17 5.25
C ASP A 257 26.03 12.54 5.93
N GLU A 258 27.19 13.15 5.74
CA GLU A 258 27.51 14.48 6.28
C GLU A 258 26.74 15.58 5.56
N GLU A 259 26.61 15.50 4.23
CA GLU A 259 25.88 16.46 3.40
C GLU A 259 24.36 16.36 3.56
N ARG A 260 23.84 15.20 4.00
CA ARG A 260 22.40 15.02 4.27
C ARG A 260 21.93 15.68 5.55
N GLN A 261 22.83 16.05 6.47
CA GLN A 261 22.49 16.67 7.75
C GLN A 261 22.48 18.18 7.70
N GLU A 262 23.03 18.81 6.66
CA GLU A 262 22.93 20.23 6.36
C GLU A 262 21.61 20.57 5.66
#